data_70d9006c4868faf95c5ce343950a2983
#
_entry.id   70d9006c4868faf95c5ce343950a2983
#
_cell.length_a   1.000
_cell.length_b   1.000
_cell.length_c   1.000
_cell.angle_alpha   90.00
_cell.angle_beta   90.00
_cell.angle_gamma   90.00
#
_symmetry.space_group_name_H-M   'P 1'
#
loop_
_entity.id
_entity.type
_entity.pdbx_description
1 polymer ?
#
loop_
_entity_poly.entity_id
_entity_poly.type
_entity_poly.pdbx_seq_one_letter_code
_entity_poly.pdbx_strand_id
1 'polypeptide(L)'
;MSLIEPGGDDHKLAPAYLLCLCIQHSASAFPPGCFGKLLLKIVRCIQTISWEKTKELAQKQAQHQDPASLSLLSISDLIPDLQVVFFWMSNSIEILYFIQQKAPAYTHGIETLDSKGSKESLLSATISANEEAMTILEEVIMYTFQQCVYYITKSLYVVLPGLLDCNPFPVDSSEPCWRGGTGFPEPVRRVLQVFQCSQELLQGYQVHSEVQAQMFSYLFFFSNVSLFNQLMDKGPSRGWFQRSKVLQVQACVRMVLEWTRKAGLSYLADKFFNKFNSAVSILATPPQQLTQMSWKGLCADHPSLMP
;
A
#
# COMPACT_ATOMS: atom_id res chain seq x y z
N MET A 1 16.93 9.80 19.01
CA MET A 1 16.29 9.08 17.89
C MET A 1 17.22 8.12 17.15
N SER A 2 18.52 8.11 17.41
CA SER A 2 19.48 7.16 16.82
C SER A 2 19.55 5.79 17.50
N LEU A 3 18.73 5.53 18.52
CA LEU A 3 18.82 4.31 19.35
C LEU A 3 17.93 3.14 18.86
N ILE A 4 17.14 3.32 17.81
CA ILE A 4 16.21 2.30 17.33
C ILE A 4 16.46 2.10 15.86
N GLU A 5 17.22 1.04 15.54
CA GLU A 5 17.43 0.63 14.16
C GLU A 5 16.16 -0.03 13.59
N PRO A 6 15.73 0.31 12.35
CA PRO A 6 14.52 -0.24 11.74
C PRO A 6 14.55 -1.76 11.50
N GLY A 7 15.64 -2.45 11.78
CA GLY A 7 15.86 -3.87 11.49
C GLY A 7 15.92 -4.82 12.68
N GLY A 8 15.76 -4.31 13.92
CA GLY A 8 15.75 -5.17 15.11
C GLY A 8 14.49 -6.05 15.19
N ASP A 9 14.65 -7.29 15.67
CA ASP A 9 13.58 -8.31 15.71
C ASP A 9 12.40 -7.96 16.63
N ASP A 10 12.56 -6.99 17.52
CA ASP A 10 11.59 -6.70 18.57
C ASP A 10 10.99 -5.30 18.44
N HIS A 11 9.66 -5.26 18.41
CA HIS A 11 8.86 -4.06 18.65
C HIS A 11 9.00 -2.94 17.61
N LYS A 12 8.52 -3.16 16.39
CA LYS A 12 8.45 -2.14 15.33
C LYS A 12 7.71 -0.85 15.75
N LEU A 13 6.84 -0.94 16.76
CA LEU A 13 6.11 0.19 17.36
C LEU A 13 6.74 0.72 18.66
N ALA A 14 7.94 0.24 19.04
CA ALA A 14 8.62 0.74 20.24
C ALA A 14 8.84 2.26 20.27
N PRO A 15 9.19 2.93 19.15
CA PRO A 15 9.29 4.39 19.15
C PRO A 15 7.97 5.07 19.48
N ALA A 16 6.86 4.63 18.90
CA ALA A 16 5.54 5.18 19.20
C ALA A 16 5.21 5.00 20.68
N TYR A 17 5.41 3.80 21.22
CA TYR A 17 5.16 3.51 22.62
C TYR A 17 5.97 4.42 23.56
N LEU A 18 7.29 4.52 23.34
CA LEU A 18 8.16 5.35 24.17
C LEU A 18 7.83 6.85 24.06
N LEU A 19 7.54 7.34 22.86
CA LEU A 19 7.15 8.72 22.65
C LEU A 19 5.79 9.04 23.28
N CYS A 20 4.82 8.12 23.21
CA CYS A 20 3.53 8.26 23.89
C CYS A 20 3.69 8.33 25.40
N LEU A 21 4.58 7.52 26.00
CA LEU A 21 4.91 7.62 27.43
C LEU A 21 5.53 8.98 27.78
N CYS A 22 6.46 9.48 26.96
CA CYS A 22 7.06 10.81 27.17
C CYS A 22 5.99 11.92 27.07
N ILE A 23 5.10 11.85 26.10
CA ILE A 23 4.00 12.81 25.94
C ILE A 23 3.09 12.76 27.18
N GLN A 24 2.66 11.57 27.59
CA GLN A 24 1.80 11.38 28.76
C GLN A 24 2.45 11.91 30.04
N HIS A 25 3.71 11.58 30.27
CA HIS A 25 4.44 12.05 31.44
C HIS A 25 4.60 13.58 31.43
N SER A 26 4.89 14.17 30.29
CA SER A 26 5.07 15.63 30.18
C SER A 26 3.78 16.40 30.45
N ALA A 27 2.62 15.84 30.17
CA ALA A 27 1.33 16.47 30.45
C ALA A 27 1.06 16.61 31.95
N SER A 28 1.60 15.71 32.78
CA SER A 28 1.37 15.70 34.24
C SER A 28 2.53 16.24 35.07
N ALA A 29 3.77 16.09 34.62
CA ALA A 29 4.97 16.34 35.43
C ALA A 29 5.75 17.60 35.02
N PHE A 30 5.55 18.12 33.80
CA PHE A 30 6.29 19.27 33.32
C PHE A 30 5.60 20.60 33.69
N PRO A 31 6.34 21.69 33.79
CA PRO A 31 5.76 23.01 33.98
C PRO A 31 4.74 23.35 32.86
N PRO A 32 3.70 24.13 33.19
CA PRO A 32 2.73 24.60 32.23
C PRO A 32 3.40 25.22 30.99
N GLY A 33 2.93 24.86 29.78
CA GLY A 33 3.48 25.35 28.51
C GLY A 33 4.66 24.53 27.97
N CYS A 34 5.26 23.61 28.71
CA CYS A 34 6.32 22.72 28.21
C CYS A 34 5.79 21.56 27.42
N PHE A 35 4.59 21.08 27.75
CA PHE A 35 3.92 19.97 27.06
C PHE A 35 3.79 20.21 25.54
N GLY A 36 3.16 21.32 25.15
CA GLY A 36 2.96 21.65 23.74
C GLY A 36 4.28 21.79 22.97
N LYS A 37 5.31 22.37 23.59
CA LYS A 37 6.64 22.48 22.99
C LYS A 37 7.28 21.12 22.75
N LEU A 38 7.19 20.20 23.72
CA LEU A 38 7.70 18.83 23.56
C LEU A 38 6.94 18.08 22.48
N LEU A 39 5.61 18.15 22.50
CA LEU A 39 4.75 17.50 21.51
C LEU A 39 5.11 17.94 20.08
N LEU A 40 5.14 19.24 19.83
CA LEU A 40 5.50 19.80 18.52
C LEU A 40 6.95 19.45 18.13
N LYS A 41 7.87 19.41 19.09
CA LYS A 41 9.25 18.98 18.80
C LYS A 41 9.31 17.52 18.32
N ILE A 42 8.56 16.62 18.97
CA ILE A 42 8.48 15.21 18.58
C ILE A 42 7.96 15.08 17.15
N VAL A 43 6.78 15.64 16.86
CA VAL A 43 6.13 15.45 15.54
C VAL A 43 6.93 16.10 14.41
N ARG A 44 7.56 17.26 14.63
CA ARG A 44 8.43 17.89 13.64
C ARG A 44 9.72 17.10 13.39
N CYS A 45 10.29 16.45 14.40
CA CYS A 45 11.41 15.53 14.19
C CYS A 45 10.98 14.32 13.34
N ILE A 46 9.81 13.75 13.60
CA ILE A 46 9.26 12.64 12.78
C ILE A 46 9.06 13.10 11.33
N GLN A 47 8.45 14.26 11.12
CA GLN A 47 8.25 14.86 9.80
C GLN A 47 9.58 15.03 9.04
N THR A 48 10.59 15.60 9.70
CA THR A 48 11.92 15.81 9.09
C THR A 48 12.55 14.48 8.67
N ILE A 49 12.56 13.48 9.56
CA ILE A 49 13.14 12.16 9.27
C ILE A 49 12.39 11.49 8.10
N SER A 50 11.06 11.54 8.12
CA SER A 50 10.24 10.93 7.06
C SER A 50 10.52 11.60 5.71
N TRP A 51 10.65 12.90 5.65
CA TRP A 51 10.98 13.63 4.42
C TRP A 51 12.40 13.37 3.92
N GLU A 52 13.37 13.31 4.82
CA GLU A 52 14.75 12.97 4.46
C GLU A 52 14.83 11.56 3.85
N LYS A 53 14.17 10.58 4.46
CA LYS A 53 14.19 9.20 3.98
C LYS A 53 13.45 9.02 2.65
N THR A 54 12.31 9.67 2.47
CA THR A 54 11.61 9.65 1.18
C THR A 54 12.38 10.38 0.09
N LYS A 55 13.12 11.45 0.43
CA LYS A 55 14.00 12.15 -0.51
C LYS A 55 15.19 11.28 -0.92
N GLU A 56 15.83 10.58 0.02
CA GLU A 56 16.90 9.61 -0.28
C GLU A 56 16.40 8.52 -1.25
N LEU A 57 15.21 7.97 -1.00
CA LEU A 57 14.57 6.99 -1.89
C LEU A 57 14.32 7.58 -3.28
N ALA A 58 13.80 8.80 -3.37
CA ALA A 58 13.57 9.48 -4.64
C ALA A 58 14.88 9.72 -5.42
N GLN A 59 15.95 10.08 -4.74
CA GLN A 59 17.27 10.28 -5.36
C GLN A 59 17.86 8.97 -5.93
N LYS A 60 17.76 7.88 -5.16
CA LYS A 60 18.17 6.55 -5.66
C LYS A 60 17.38 6.14 -6.90
N GLN A 61 16.06 6.36 -6.85
CA GLN A 61 15.16 6.01 -7.96
C GLN A 61 15.31 6.90 -9.19
N ALA A 62 15.78 8.13 -9.03
CA ALA A 62 16.07 9.04 -10.16
C ALA A 62 17.23 8.53 -11.05
N GLN A 63 18.09 7.68 -10.51
CA GLN A 63 19.16 7.02 -11.29
C GLN A 63 18.63 5.95 -12.25
N HIS A 64 17.39 5.48 -12.07
CA HIS A 64 16.72 4.44 -12.85
C HIS A 64 15.55 4.99 -13.68
N GLN A 65 15.72 6.15 -14.33
CA GLN A 65 14.66 6.76 -15.16
C GLN A 65 14.63 6.24 -16.60
N ASP A 66 15.72 5.62 -17.05
CA ASP A 66 15.77 5.03 -18.37
C ASP A 66 14.90 3.76 -18.46
N PRO A 67 14.08 3.57 -19.54
CA PRO A 67 13.23 2.41 -19.72
C PRO A 67 13.95 1.05 -19.61
N ALA A 68 15.22 1.00 -20.04
CA ALA A 68 16.03 -0.21 -19.93
C ALA A 68 16.38 -0.52 -18.46
N SER A 69 16.76 0.49 -17.68
CA SER A 69 17.06 0.33 -16.25
C SER A 69 15.81 0.10 -15.39
N LEU A 70 14.66 0.66 -15.81
CA LEU A 70 13.37 0.38 -15.15
C LEU A 70 12.98 -1.09 -15.26
N SER A 71 13.28 -1.75 -16.41
CA SER A 71 12.97 -3.17 -16.60
C SER A 71 13.76 -4.10 -15.67
N LEU A 72 14.89 -3.62 -15.15
CA LEU A 72 15.75 -4.35 -14.21
C LEU A 72 15.36 -4.12 -12.74
N LEU A 73 14.50 -3.13 -12.46
CA LEU A 73 14.10 -2.80 -11.10
C LEU A 73 13.23 -3.89 -10.51
N SER A 74 13.75 -4.61 -9.51
CA SER A 74 12.99 -5.55 -8.71
C SER A 74 12.39 -4.86 -7.48
N ILE A 75 11.21 -5.32 -7.04
CA ILE A 75 10.66 -4.89 -5.75
C ILE A 75 11.66 -5.16 -4.61
N SER A 76 12.44 -6.23 -4.71
CA SER A 76 13.45 -6.60 -3.72
C SER A 76 14.52 -5.52 -3.50
N ASP A 77 14.84 -4.75 -4.54
CA ASP A 77 15.80 -3.65 -4.45
C ASP A 77 15.25 -2.44 -3.71
N LEU A 78 13.92 -2.31 -3.67
CA LEU A 78 13.21 -1.25 -2.98
C LEU A 78 12.91 -1.55 -1.51
N ILE A 79 12.90 -2.84 -1.12
CA ILE A 79 12.53 -3.26 0.24
C ILE A 79 13.32 -2.50 1.32
N PRO A 80 14.67 -2.38 1.28
CA PRO A 80 15.42 -1.73 2.34
C PRO A 80 15.01 -0.27 2.57
N ASP A 81 14.71 0.45 1.50
CA ASP A 81 14.29 1.85 1.57
C ASP A 81 12.82 1.97 2.00
N LEU A 82 11.94 1.10 1.49
CA LEU A 82 10.53 1.06 1.88
C LEU A 82 10.34 0.67 3.35
N GLN A 83 11.19 -0.19 3.91
CA GLN A 83 11.15 -0.57 5.31
C GLN A 83 11.17 0.65 6.24
N VAL A 84 12.04 1.62 5.97
CA VAL A 84 12.14 2.84 6.79
C VAL A 84 10.89 3.70 6.66
N VAL A 85 10.30 3.77 5.45
CA VAL A 85 9.08 4.54 5.21
C VAL A 85 7.90 3.90 5.93
N PHE A 86 7.72 2.58 5.82
CA PHE A 86 6.67 1.83 6.55
C PHE A 86 6.84 1.93 8.06
N PHE A 87 8.07 1.88 8.57
CA PHE A 87 8.38 2.03 9.99
C PHE A 87 7.87 3.36 10.55
N TRP A 88 8.20 4.48 9.90
CA TRP A 88 7.74 5.78 10.38
C TRP A 88 6.26 6.02 10.10
N MET A 89 5.69 5.47 9.03
CA MET A 89 4.26 5.52 8.77
C MET A 89 3.47 4.85 9.90
N SER A 90 3.81 3.62 10.28
CA SER A 90 3.10 2.89 11.33
C SER A 90 3.25 3.54 12.70
N ASN A 91 4.46 4.00 13.06
CA ASN A 91 4.69 4.72 14.32
C ASN A 91 3.93 6.05 14.37
N SER A 92 3.83 6.77 13.25
CA SER A 92 3.05 8.02 13.17
C SER A 92 1.55 7.78 13.36
N ILE A 93 1.00 6.69 12.82
CA ILE A 93 -0.40 6.29 13.01
C ILE A 93 -0.69 6.06 14.50
N GLU A 94 0.16 5.32 15.19
CA GLU A 94 -0.01 5.02 16.63
C GLU A 94 0.08 6.29 17.50
N ILE A 95 1.03 7.18 17.19
CA ILE A 95 1.16 8.45 17.93
C ILE A 95 -0.06 9.34 17.68
N LEU A 96 -0.53 9.44 16.43
CA LEU A 96 -1.73 10.20 16.09
C LEU A 96 -2.95 9.68 16.86
N TYR A 97 -3.16 8.37 16.82
CA TYR A 97 -4.25 7.73 17.55
C TYR A 97 -4.17 8.01 19.06
N PHE A 98 -2.97 7.89 19.64
CA PHE A 98 -2.76 8.22 21.05
C PHE A 98 -3.11 9.68 21.39
N ILE A 99 -2.67 10.65 20.57
CA ILE A 99 -2.98 12.07 20.79
C ILE A 99 -4.49 12.28 20.72
N GLN A 100 -5.17 11.74 19.72
CA GLN A 100 -6.62 11.85 19.56
C GLN A 100 -7.39 11.31 20.79
N GLN A 101 -6.91 10.21 21.37
CA GLN A 101 -7.54 9.62 22.56
C GLN A 101 -7.26 10.39 23.86
N LYS A 102 -6.11 11.02 23.98
CA LYS A 102 -5.64 11.65 25.23
C LYS A 102 -5.80 13.18 25.29
N ALA A 103 -5.88 13.85 24.13
CA ALA A 103 -6.00 15.31 24.08
C ALA A 103 -7.18 15.86 24.93
N PRO A 104 -8.38 15.26 24.92
CA PRO A 104 -9.49 15.74 25.77
C PRO A 104 -9.18 15.69 27.27
N ALA A 105 -8.48 14.65 27.73
CA ALA A 105 -8.11 14.52 29.13
C ALA A 105 -7.07 15.55 29.57
N TYR A 106 -6.13 15.92 28.69
CA TYR A 106 -5.12 16.93 28.98
C TYR A 106 -5.70 18.34 29.06
N THR A 107 -6.67 18.67 28.20
CA THR A 107 -7.39 19.95 28.25
C THR A 107 -8.27 20.04 29.50
N HIS A 108 -8.98 18.99 29.84
CA HIS A 108 -9.80 18.93 31.05
C HIS A 108 -8.97 19.09 32.35
N GLY A 109 -7.79 18.50 32.41
CA GLY A 109 -6.85 18.67 33.53
C GLY A 109 -6.43 20.15 33.76
N ILE A 110 -6.30 20.92 32.67
CA ILE A 110 -5.99 22.36 32.75
C ILE A 110 -7.22 23.16 33.26
N GLU A 111 -8.42 22.78 32.88
CA GLU A 111 -9.67 23.40 33.33
C GLU A 111 -9.87 23.33 34.85
N THR A 112 -9.33 22.34 35.51
CA THR A 112 -9.46 22.13 36.96
C THR A 112 -8.45 22.93 37.80
N LEU A 113 -7.46 23.63 37.18
CA LEU A 113 -6.50 24.44 37.88
C LEU A 113 -7.09 25.76 38.40
N ASP A 114 -6.77 26.15 39.64
CA ASP A 114 -7.40 27.30 40.35
C ASP A 114 -6.93 28.70 39.94
N SER A 115 -6.03 28.88 38.98
CA SER A 115 -5.43 30.20 38.64
C SER A 115 -6.16 30.92 37.51
N LYS A 116 -6.83 32.04 37.80
CA LYS A 116 -7.79 32.76 36.94
C LYS A 116 -7.22 33.52 35.73
N GLY A 117 -5.97 33.80 35.59
CA GLY A 117 -5.47 34.68 34.51
C GLY A 117 -4.57 33.99 33.48
N SER A 118 -3.87 32.93 33.85
CA SER A 118 -2.94 32.18 33.01
C SER A 118 -3.59 30.96 32.35
N LYS A 119 -4.76 30.57 32.80
CA LYS A 119 -5.46 29.35 32.47
C LYS A 119 -6.00 29.32 31.02
N GLU A 120 -6.68 30.37 30.60
CA GLU A 120 -7.24 30.48 29.25
C GLU A 120 -6.15 30.47 28.18
N SER A 121 -5.04 31.18 28.43
CA SER A 121 -3.90 31.21 27.53
C SER A 121 -3.19 29.86 27.45
N LEU A 122 -3.05 29.16 28.58
CA LEU A 122 -2.46 27.82 28.61
C LEU A 122 -3.36 26.77 27.94
N LEU A 123 -4.67 26.84 28.16
CA LEU A 123 -5.63 25.98 27.55
C LEU A 123 -5.62 26.15 26.02
N SER A 124 -5.71 27.39 25.55
CA SER A 124 -5.64 27.73 24.12
C SER A 124 -4.34 27.25 23.49
N ALA A 125 -3.20 27.47 24.15
CA ALA A 125 -1.90 27.02 23.65
C ALA A 125 -1.80 25.48 23.60
N THR A 126 -2.40 24.78 24.55
CA THR A 126 -2.40 23.31 24.57
C THR A 126 -3.28 22.73 23.48
N ILE A 127 -4.48 23.30 23.27
CA ILE A 127 -5.38 22.91 22.19
C ILE A 127 -4.68 23.13 20.83
N SER A 128 -4.14 24.32 20.61
CA SER A 128 -3.42 24.64 19.37
C SER A 128 -2.24 23.72 19.10
N ALA A 129 -1.47 23.37 20.13
CA ALA A 129 -0.35 22.43 19.98
C ALA A 129 -0.83 21.01 19.62
N ASN A 130 -1.94 20.54 20.20
CA ASN A 130 -2.53 19.25 19.87
C ASN A 130 -3.03 19.24 18.42
N GLU A 131 -3.75 20.27 17.98
CA GLU A 131 -4.27 20.39 16.62
C GLU A 131 -3.12 20.45 15.60
N GLU A 132 -2.11 21.26 15.84
CA GLU A 132 -0.92 21.34 14.97
C GLU A 132 -0.17 20.00 14.92
N ALA A 133 -0.01 19.33 16.06
CA ALA A 133 0.64 18.03 16.09
C ALA A 133 -0.11 16.96 15.32
N MET A 134 -1.43 16.90 15.43
CA MET A 134 -2.26 15.98 14.67
C MET A 134 -2.18 16.26 13.16
N THR A 135 -2.26 17.54 12.77
CA THR A 135 -2.12 17.95 11.36
C THR A 135 -0.76 17.51 10.77
N ILE A 136 0.34 17.73 11.50
CA ILE A 136 1.68 17.32 11.06
C ILE A 136 1.76 15.79 10.89
N LEU A 137 1.20 15.03 11.83
CA LEU A 137 1.22 13.56 11.74
C LEU A 137 0.33 13.04 10.59
N GLU A 138 -0.82 13.65 10.36
CA GLU A 138 -1.70 13.33 9.22
C GLU A 138 -0.97 13.58 7.89
N GLU A 139 -0.26 14.69 7.76
CA GLU A 139 0.57 14.99 6.59
C GLU A 139 1.68 13.94 6.39
N VAL A 140 2.39 13.55 7.47
CA VAL A 140 3.43 12.52 7.42
C VAL A 140 2.86 11.18 6.99
N ILE A 141 1.73 10.76 7.56
CA ILE A 141 1.08 9.49 7.23
C ILE A 141 0.65 9.48 5.77
N MET A 142 -0.03 10.56 5.33
CA MET A 142 -0.50 10.66 3.94
C MET A 142 0.66 10.66 2.95
N TYR A 143 1.69 11.44 3.22
CA TYR A 143 2.87 11.53 2.35
C TYR A 143 3.62 10.20 2.25
N THR A 144 3.91 9.56 3.39
CA THR A 144 4.60 8.26 3.41
C THR A 144 3.77 7.16 2.75
N PHE A 145 2.46 7.14 2.97
CA PHE A 145 1.55 6.23 2.27
C PHE A 145 1.59 6.42 0.74
N GLN A 146 1.51 7.65 0.27
CA GLN A 146 1.59 7.96 -1.16
C GLN A 146 2.93 7.53 -1.76
N GLN A 147 4.04 7.71 -1.05
CA GLN A 147 5.35 7.25 -1.51
C GLN A 147 5.42 5.73 -1.61
N CYS A 148 4.92 5.00 -0.61
CA CYS A 148 4.84 3.53 -0.66
C CYS A 148 4.03 3.06 -1.87
N VAL A 149 2.82 3.61 -2.05
CA VAL A 149 1.96 3.30 -3.19
C VAL A 149 2.67 3.59 -4.51
N TYR A 150 3.31 4.74 -4.64
CA TYR A 150 4.01 5.15 -5.86
C TYR A 150 5.10 4.15 -6.26
N TYR A 151 5.99 3.77 -5.36
CA TYR A 151 7.10 2.86 -5.68
C TYR A 151 6.65 1.43 -5.89
N ILE A 152 5.66 0.95 -5.15
CA ILE A 152 5.08 -0.38 -5.35
C ILE A 152 4.36 -0.45 -6.70
N THR A 153 3.56 0.56 -7.06
CA THR A 153 2.89 0.60 -8.37
C THR A 153 3.86 0.77 -9.53
N LYS A 154 4.98 1.47 -9.34
CA LYS A 154 6.07 1.52 -10.32
C LYS A 154 6.64 0.12 -10.60
N SER A 155 6.86 -0.68 -9.56
CA SER A 155 7.28 -2.08 -9.71
C SER A 155 6.21 -2.93 -10.40
N LEU A 156 4.94 -2.76 -10.05
CA LEU A 156 3.82 -3.43 -10.73
C LEU A 156 3.74 -3.06 -12.20
N TYR A 157 3.90 -1.78 -12.56
CA TYR A 157 3.86 -1.32 -13.93
C TYR A 157 4.86 -2.05 -14.83
N VAL A 158 6.03 -2.37 -14.30
CA VAL A 158 7.08 -3.11 -15.02
C VAL A 158 6.72 -4.58 -15.23
N VAL A 159 6.10 -5.23 -14.26
CA VAL A 159 5.88 -6.70 -14.28
C VAL A 159 4.51 -7.10 -14.85
N LEU A 160 3.49 -6.26 -14.73
CA LEU A 160 2.11 -6.56 -15.17
C LEU A 160 2.00 -6.92 -16.66
N PRO A 161 2.67 -6.23 -17.60
CA PRO A 161 2.58 -6.58 -19.03
C PRO A 161 2.95 -8.02 -19.34
N GLY A 162 3.85 -8.60 -18.53
CA GLY A 162 4.25 -10.00 -18.68
C GLY A 162 3.10 -10.99 -18.56
N LEU A 163 2.02 -10.65 -17.84
CA LEU A 163 0.83 -11.52 -17.73
C LEU A 163 0.10 -11.67 -19.08
N LEU A 164 0.12 -10.63 -19.92
CA LEU A 164 -0.57 -10.64 -21.23
C LEU A 164 0.18 -11.48 -22.28
N ASP A 165 1.49 -11.62 -22.13
CA ASP A 165 2.32 -12.42 -23.04
C ASP A 165 2.64 -13.82 -22.49
N CYS A 166 2.26 -14.13 -21.25
CA CYS A 166 2.55 -15.38 -20.58
C CYS A 166 1.80 -16.57 -21.22
N ASN A 167 2.52 -17.68 -21.40
CA ASN A 167 1.91 -18.99 -21.64
C ASN A 167 2.07 -19.87 -20.39
N PRO A 168 0.99 -20.08 -19.60
CA PRO A 168 1.06 -20.90 -18.40
C PRO A 168 1.00 -22.41 -18.69
N PHE A 169 0.77 -22.79 -19.96
CA PHE A 169 0.68 -24.18 -20.40
C PHE A 169 2.03 -24.56 -21.06
N PRO A 170 2.89 -25.35 -20.43
CA PRO A 170 4.15 -25.76 -21.05
C PRO A 170 3.86 -26.62 -22.29
N VAL A 171 4.46 -26.21 -23.42
CA VAL A 171 4.54 -27.05 -24.62
C VAL A 171 5.85 -27.81 -24.51
N ASP A 172 5.78 -29.13 -24.35
CA ASP A 172 6.93 -30.05 -24.30
C ASP A 172 8.02 -29.75 -23.27
N SER A 173 7.76 -30.02 -22.02
CA SER A 173 8.82 -30.42 -21.12
C SER A 173 8.56 -31.85 -20.68
N SER A 174 9.49 -32.74 -20.99
CA SER A 174 9.51 -34.16 -20.61
C SER A 174 9.62 -34.37 -19.07
N GLU A 175 9.50 -33.31 -18.29
CA GLU A 175 9.41 -33.36 -16.85
C GLU A 175 8.08 -32.74 -16.35
N PRO A 176 7.33 -33.48 -15.53
CA PRO A 176 6.10 -32.95 -14.93
C PRO A 176 6.44 -31.80 -13.99
N CYS A 177 5.88 -30.59 -14.25
CA CYS A 177 6.05 -29.38 -13.46
C CYS A 177 5.64 -29.48 -11.96
N TRP A 178 5.24 -30.66 -11.48
CA TRP A 178 4.80 -30.89 -10.11
C TRP A 178 5.91 -31.38 -9.15
N ARG A 179 7.13 -31.54 -9.64
CA ARG A 179 8.29 -31.91 -8.80
C ARG A 179 9.19 -30.69 -8.53
N GLY A 180 8.87 -29.92 -7.48
CA GLY A 180 9.89 -29.17 -6.73
C GLY A 180 10.11 -27.70 -7.03
N GLY A 181 9.23 -27.00 -7.76
CA GLY A 181 9.24 -25.52 -7.83
C GLY A 181 7.86 -24.97 -7.55
N THR A 182 7.77 -23.77 -7.00
CA THR A 182 6.51 -23.03 -6.88
C THR A 182 5.89 -22.91 -8.27
N GLY A 183 4.85 -23.71 -8.57
CA GLY A 183 4.37 -24.03 -9.91
C GLY A 183 3.77 -22.88 -10.74
N PHE A 184 4.19 -21.63 -10.52
CA PHE A 184 3.77 -20.45 -11.28
C PHE A 184 4.77 -20.07 -12.36
N PRO A 185 4.29 -19.70 -13.59
CA PRO A 185 5.13 -19.12 -14.62
C PRO A 185 5.86 -17.86 -14.11
N GLU A 186 7.05 -17.58 -14.66
CA GLU A 186 7.89 -16.45 -14.23
C GLU A 186 7.14 -15.10 -14.22
N PRO A 187 6.34 -14.72 -15.23
CA PRO A 187 5.61 -13.47 -15.19
C PRO A 187 4.59 -13.39 -14.05
N VAL A 188 3.88 -14.49 -13.77
CA VAL A 188 2.94 -14.57 -12.64
C VAL A 188 3.69 -14.45 -11.33
N ARG A 189 4.81 -15.18 -11.18
CA ARG A 189 5.64 -15.15 -9.99
C ARG A 189 6.15 -13.74 -9.68
N ARG A 190 6.60 -12.99 -10.69
CA ARG A 190 7.06 -11.61 -10.51
C ARG A 190 5.98 -10.68 -10.00
N VAL A 191 4.75 -10.79 -10.51
CA VAL A 191 3.61 -10.01 -10.02
C VAL A 191 3.26 -10.40 -8.58
N LEU A 192 3.19 -11.70 -8.29
CA LEU A 192 2.92 -12.19 -6.94
C LEU A 192 3.99 -11.78 -5.94
N GLN A 193 5.24 -11.72 -6.34
CA GLN A 193 6.34 -11.24 -5.50
C GLN A 193 6.12 -9.79 -5.05
N VAL A 194 5.64 -8.90 -5.93
CA VAL A 194 5.34 -7.51 -5.55
C VAL A 194 4.22 -7.46 -4.51
N PHE A 195 3.14 -8.21 -4.70
CA PHE A 195 2.04 -8.25 -3.73
C PHE A 195 2.46 -8.87 -2.41
N GLN A 196 3.23 -9.97 -2.45
CA GLN A 196 3.69 -10.66 -1.25
C GLN A 196 4.65 -9.78 -0.44
N CYS A 197 5.66 -9.18 -1.07
CA CYS A 197 6.58 -8.26 -0.39
C CYS A 197 5.83 -7.07 0.23
N SER A 198 4.81 -6.54 -0.47
CA SER A 198 3.97 -5.47 0.07
C SER A 198 3.19 -5.91 1.31
N GLN A 199 2.64 -7.13 1.30
CA GLN A 199 1.94 -7.69 2.45
C GLN A 199 2.89 -7.94 3.63
N GLU A 200 4.07 -8.49 3.38
CA GLU A 200 5.09 -8.73 4.39
C GLU A 200 5.57 -7.44 5.04
N LEU A 201 5.76 -6.36 4.26
CA LEU A 201 6.09 -5.03 4.80
C LEU A 201 4.97 -4.48 5.68
N LEU A 202 3.72 -4.50 5.21
CA LEU A 202 2.57 -4.00 5.96
C LEU A 202 2.37 -4.75 7.28
N GLN A 203 2.47 -6.08 7.25
CA GLN A 203 2.31 -6.93 8.43
C GLN A 203 3.54 -6.84 9.35
N GLY A 204 4.73 -6.88 8.79
CA GLY A 204 5.99 -6.84 9.55
C GLY A 204 6.19 -5.54 10.31
N TYR A 205 5.68 -4.41 9.78
CA TYR A 205 5.69 -3.12 10.47
C TYR A 205 4.39 -2.82 11.23
N GLN A 206 3.50 -3.80 11.38
CA GLN A 206 2.26 -3.72 12.17
C GLN A 206 1.38 -2.53 11.74
N VAL A 207 1.32 -2.26 10.44
CA VAL A 207 0.45 -1.20 9.91
C VAL A 207 -1.00 -1.57 10.17
N HIS A 208 -1.82 -0.60 10.59
CA HIS A 208 -3.23 -0.83 10.91
C HIS A 208 -3.99 -1.48 9.74
N SER A 209 -4.89 -2.43 10.03
CA SER A 209 -5.58 -3.25 9.04
C SER A 209 -6.35 -2.46 7.98
N GLU A 210 -6.96 -1.34 8.37
CA GLU A 210 -7.67 -0.46 7.43
C GLU A 210 -6.73 0.20 6.42
N VAL A 211 -5.52 0.60 6.85
CA VAL A 211 -4.49 1.16 5.97
C VAL A 211 -3.95 0.08 5.03
N GLN A 212 -3.77 -1.16 5.54
CA GLN A 212 -3.43 -2.30 4.69
C GLN A 212 -4.50 -2.53 3.60
N ALA A 213 -5.78 -2.52 3.99
CA ALA A 213 -6.89 -2.68 3.05
C ALA A 213 -6.94 -1.55 2.01
N GLN A 214 -6.71 -0.30 2.40
CA GLN A 214 -6.63 0.82 1.48
C GLN A 214 -5.48 0.68 0.48
N MET A 215 -4.30 0.26 0.94
CA MET A 215 -3.16 0.05 0.05
C MET A 215 -3.43 -1.05 -0.97
N PHE A 216 -3.92 -2.22 -0.55
CA PHE A 216 -4.25 -3.29 -1.48
C PHE A 216 -5.40 -2.95 -2.42
N SER A 217 -6.40 -2.19 -1.97
CA SER A 217 -7.44 -1.64 -2.84
C SER A 217 -6.85 -0.84 -4.00
N TYR A 218 -5.89 0.03 -3.69
CA TYR A 218 -5.20 0.82 -4.69
C TYR A 218 -4.33 -0.03 -5.62
N LEU A 219 -3.56 -0.98 -5.08
CA LEU A 219 -2.70 -1.87 -5.89
C LEU A 219 -3.53 -2.73 -6.86
N PHE A 220 -4.66 -3.27 -6.43
CA PHE A 220 -5.56 -4.04 -7.31
C PHE A 220 -6.25 -3.15 -8.34
N PHE A 221 -6.72 -1.97 -7.93
CA PHE A 221 -7.27 -0.99 -8.86
C PHE A 221 -6.26 -0.59 -9.94
N PHE A 222 -5.05 -0.23 -9.54
CA PHE A 222 -3.96 0.11 -10.46
C PHE A 222 -3.66 -1.04 -11.43
N SER A 223 -3.54 -2.26 -10.92
CA SER A 223 -3.28 -3.46 -11.74
C SER A 223 -4.39 -3.71 -12.74
N ASN A 224 -5.65 -3.58 -12.30
CA ASN A 224 -6.84 -3.70 -13.14
C ASN A 224 -6.84 -2.69 -14.28
N VAL A 225 -6.63 -1.41 -13.97
CA VAL A 225 -6.61 -0.32 -14.97
C VAL A 225 -5.44 -0.50 -15.94
N SER A 226 -4.24 -0.79 -15.43
CA SER A 226 -3.05 -0.98 -16.26
C SER A 226 -3.22 -2.14 -17.24
N LEU A 227 -3.65 -3.30 -16.79
CA LEU A 227 -3.86 -4.47 -17.64
C LEU A 227 -5.02 -4.27 -18.64
N PHE A 228 -6.12 -3.67 -18.18
CA PHE A 228 -7.26 -3.38 -19.05
C PHE A 228 -6.88 -2.44 -20.20
N ASN A 229 -6.21 -1.33 -19.88
CA ASN A 229 -5.79 -0.36 -20.89
C ASN A 229 -4.79 -0.98 -21.88
N GLN A 230 -3.80 -1.74 -21.40
CA GLN A 230 -2.86 -2.42 -22.27
C GLN A 230 -3.53 -3.45 -23.19
N LEU A 231 -4.50 -4.21 -22.65
CA LEU A 231 -5.27 -5.17 -23.44
C LEU A 231 -6.07 -4.46 -24.54
N MET A 232 -6.71 -3.33 -24.25
CA MET A 232 -7.48 -2.56 -25.24
C MET A 232 -6.58 -1.88 -26.28
N ASP A 233 -5.49 -1.24 -25.86
CA ASP A 233 -4.61 -0.47 -26.74
C ASP A 233 -3.78 -1.35 -27.67
N LYS A 234 -3.23 -2.45 -27.15
CA LYS A 234 -2.26 -3.30 -27.86
C LYS A 234 -2.82 -4.66 -28.26
N GLY A 235 -3.98 -5.05 -27.74
CA GLY A 235 -4.58 -6.36 -27.94
C GLY A 235 -4.73 -6.75 -29.41
N PRO A 236 -5.29 -5.87 -30.27
CA PRO A 236 -5.43 -6.19 -31.71
C PRO A 236 -4.08 -6.43 -32.39
N SER A 237 -3.08 -5.57 -32.18
CA SER A 237 -1.77 -5.65 -32.82
C SER A 237 -0.90 -6.79 -32.28
N ARG A 238 -1.08 -7.18 -31.01
CA ARG A 238 -0.35 -8.26 -30.34
C ARG A 238 -1.03 -9.63 -30.47
N GLY A 239 -2.21 -9.68 -31.06
CA GLY A 239 -2.99 -10.91 -31.16
C GLY A 239 -3.56 -11.40 -29.82
N TRP A 240 -3.63 -10.53 -28.80
CA TRP A 240 -4.15 -10.90 -27.48
C TRP A 240 -5.65 -11.15 -27.47
N PHE A 241 -6.38 -10.77 -28.53
CA PHE A 241 -7.80 -11.09 -28.68
C PHE A 241 -8.04 -12.49 -29.29
N GLN A 242 -6.99 -13.18 -29.74
CA GLN A 242 -7.10 -14.55 -30.15
C GLN A 242 -7.47 -15.44 -28.97
N ARG A 243 -8.48 -16.29 -29.14
CA ARG A 243 -9.04 -17.09 -28.04
C ARG A 243 -7.99 -17.93 -27.31
N SER A 244 -7.05 -18.55 -28.02
CA SER A 244 -5.95 -19.31 -27.42
C SER A 244 -5.12 -18.46 -26.46
N LYS A 245 -4.84 -17.21 -26.87
CA LYS A 245 -4.07 -16.26 -26.06
C LYS A 245 -4.87 -15.75 -24.86
N VAL A 246 -6.16 -15.43 -25.07
CA VAL A 246 -7.06 -15.02 -24.00
C VAL A 246 -7.17 -16.10 -22.91
N LEU A 247 -7.24 -17.37 -23.29
CA LEU A 247 -7.29 -18.48 -22.31
C LEU A 247 -5.99 -18.59 -21.50
N GLN A 248 -4.83 -18.29 -22.10
CA GLN A 248 -3.56 -18.20 -21.37
C GLN A 248 -3.58 -17.07 -20.36
N VAL A 249 -4.01 -15.86 -20.77
CA VAL A 249 -4.16 -14.70 -19.88
C VAL A 249 -5.14 -15.02 -18.76
N GLN A 250 -6.29 -15.63 -19.07
CA GLN A 250 -7.29 -16.02 -18.06
C GLN A 250 -6.70 -16.97 -17.01
N ALA A 251 -5.90 -17.94 -17.45
CA ALA A 251 -5.22 -18.86 -16.52
C ALA A 251 -4.24 -18.12 -15.62
N CYS A 252 -3.44 -17.18 -16.14
CA CYS A 252 -2.54 -16.35 -15.34
C CYS A 252 -3.30 -15.50 -14.32
N VAL A 253 -4.41 -14.87 -14.71
CA VAL A 253 -5.28 -14.08 -13.82
C VAL A 253 -5.85 -14.95 -12.70
N ARG A 254 -6.32 -16.17 -13.01
CA ARG A 254 -6.80 -17.11 -11.98
C ARG A 254 -5.73 -17.45 -10.95
N MET A 255 -4.47 -17.59 -11.36
CA MET A 255 -3.36 -17.82 -10.43
C MET A 255 -3.16 -16.62 -9.47
N VAL A 256 -3.27 -15.39 -10.00
CA VAL A 256 -3.20 -14.18 -9.17
C VAL A 256 -4.36 -14.14 -8.18
N LEU A 257 -5.60 -14.39 -8.64
CA LEU A 257 -6.79 -14.40 -7.78
C LEU A 257 -6.76 -15.53 -6.73
N GLU A 258 -6.18 -16.69 -7.07
CA GLU A 258 -5.95 -17.76 -6.11
C GLU A 258 -4.99 -17.34 -4.98
N TRP A 259 -3.94 -16.61 -5.33
CA TRP A 259 -3.05 -16.03 -4.32
C TRP A 259 -3.79 -15.04 -3.42
N THR A 260 -4.61 -14.12 -3.97
CA THR A 260 -5.38 -13.16 -3.16
C THR A 260 -6.31 -13.85 -2.18
N ARG A 261 -6.87 -14.99 -2.55
CA ARG A 261 -7.71 -15.80 -1.65
C ARG A 261 -6.90 -16.38 -0.49
N LYS A 262 -5.72 -16.93 -0.77
CA LYS A 262 -4.80 -17.46 0.26
C LYS A 262 -4.27 -16.37 1.19
N ALA A 263 -4.07 -15.18 0.66
CA ALA A 263 -3.61 -14.00 1.39
C ALA A 263 -4.73 -13.32 2.21
N GLY A 264 -6.00 -13.78 2.12
CA GLY A 264 -7.13 -13.16 2.81
C GLY A 264 -7.61 -11.84 2.19
N LEU A 265 -7.24 -11.56 0.93
CA LEU A 265 -7.49 -10.31 0.21
C LEU A 265 -8.52 -10.44 -0.92
N SER A 266 -9.21 -11.59 -1.02
CA SER A 266 -10.15 -11.86 -2.12
C SER A 266 -11.26 -10.81 -2.23
N TYR A 267 -11.80 -10.35 -1.11
CA TYR A 267 -12.87 -9.35 -1.10
C TYR A 267 -12.45 -8.01 -1.75
N LEU A 268 -11.16 -7.63 -1.62
CA LEU A 268 -10.62 -6.45 -2.29
C LEU A 268 -10.36 -6.71 -3.77
N ALA A 269 -9.82 -7.89 -4.10
CA ALA A 269 -9.58 -8.27 -5.48
C ALA A 269 -10.90 -8.35 -6.26
N ASP A 270 -11.95 -8.94 -5.70
CA ASP A 270 -13.28 -9.02 -6.30
C ASP A 270 -13.87 -7.62 -6.57
N LYS A 271 -13.60 -6.66 -5.69
CA LYS A 271 -14.09 -5.29 -5.83
C LYS A 271 -13.28 -4.45 -6.83
N PHE A 272 -11.96 -4.55 -6.80
CA PHE A 272 -11.07 -3.61 -7.49
C PHE A 272 -10.34 -4.20 -8.70
N PHE A 273 -10.37 -5.54 -8.91
CA PHE A 273 -9.73 -6.23 -10.03
C PHE A 273 -10.76 -6.90 -10.97
N ASN A 274 -11.96 -6.36 -11.04
CA ASN A 274 -13.08 -6.98 -11.73
C ASN A 274 -13.20 -6.61 -13.23
N LYS A 275 -12.85 -5.38 -13.62
CA LYS A 275 -13.04 -4.88 -14.99
C LYS A 275 -12.19 -5.65 -16.00
N PHE A 276 -10.90 -5.83 -15.71
CA PHE A 276 -9.99 -6.62 -16.54
C PHE A 276 -10.42 -8.09 -16.60
N ASN A 277 -10.78 -8.68 -15.46
CA ASN A 277 -11.25 -10.06 -15.40
C ASN A 277 -12.53 -10.28 -16.23
N SER A 278 -13.47 -9.36 -16.19
CA SER A 278 -14.69 -9.39 -17.01
C SER A 278 -14.37 -9.27 -18.51
N ALA A 279 -13.46 -8.38 -18.89
CA ALA A 279 -13.03 -8.24 -20.29
C ALA A 279 -12.38 -9.54 -20.80
N VAL A 280 -11.48 -10.12 -20.04
CA VAL A 280 -10.85 -11.42 -20.37
C VAL A 280 -11.89 -12.53 -20.46
N SER A 281 -12.89 -12.56 -19.58
CA SER A 281 -13.98 -13.55 -19.60
C SER A 281 -14.83 -13.45 -20.86
N ILE A 282 -15.20 -12.24 -21.29
CA ILE A 282 -15.93 -12.03 -22.56
C ILE A 282 -15.09 -12.51 -23.74
N LEU A 283 -13.83 -12.11 -23.82
CA LEU A 283 -12.93 -12.50 -24.92
C LEU A 283 -12.67 -14.02 -24.95
N ALA A 284 -12.72 -14.70 -23.81
CA ALA A 284 -12.59 -16.15 -23.70
C ALA A 284 -13.86 -16.91 -24.11
N THR A 285 -15.03 -16.25 -24.10
CA THR A 285 -16.31 -16.88 -24.47
C THR A 285 -16.37 -17.20 -25.95
N PRO A 286 -16.83 -18.40 -26.35
CA PRO A 286 -16.94 -18.74 -27.75
C PRO A 286 -17.85 -17.78 -28.52
N PRO A 287 -17.50 -17.37 -29.77
CA PRO A 287 -18.32 -16.45 -30.57
C PRO A 287 -19.78 -16.91 -30.74
N GLN A 288 -20.02 -18.21 -30.92
CA GLN A 288 -21.37 -18.77 -31.04
C GLN A 288 -22.20 -18.54 -29.77
N GLN A 289 -21.57 -18.61 -28.60
CA GLN A 289 -22.24 -18.35 -27.33
C GLN A 289 -22.52 -16.86 -27.15
N LEU A 290 -21.57 -15.98 -27.49
CA LEU A 290 -21.75 -14.53 -27.42
C LEU A 290 -22.91 -14.07 -28.33
N THR A 291 -23.04 -14.61 -29.53
CA THR A 291 -24.12 -14.25 -30.45
C THR A 291 -25.50 -14.71 -29.98
N GLN A 292 -25.58 -15.71 -29.11
CA GLN A 292 -26.84 -16.21 -28.52
C GLN A 292 -27.21 -15.45 -27.23
N MET A 293 -26.29 -14.72 -26.63
CA MET A 293 -26.55 -13.92 -25.42
C MET A 293 -27.33 -12.67 -25.79
N SER A 294 -28.37 -12.36 -25.01
CA SER A 294 -29.02 -11.06 -25.12
C SER A 294 -28.09 -9.97 -24.52
N TRP A 295 -28.19 -8.74 -25.02
CA TRP A 295 -27.47 -7.60 -24.47
C TRP A 295 -27.73 -7.46 -22.97
N LYS A 296 -28.97 -7.61 -22.51
CA LYS A 296 -29.36 -7.57 -21.11
C LYS A 296 -28.66 -8.65 -20.27
N GLY A 297 -28.53 -9.87 -20.81
CA GLY A 297 -27.79 -10.95 -20.15
C GLY A 297 -26.31 -10.66 -20.05
N LEU A 298 -25.70 -10.16 -21.13
CA LEU A 298 -24.28 -9.78 -21.14
C LEU A 298 -23.99 -8.68 -20.12
N CYS A 299 -24.87 -7.66 -20.01
CA CYS A 299 -24.75 -6.60 -19.02
C CYS A 299 -24.89 -7.12 -17.58
N ALA A 300 -25.77 -8.10 -17.34
CA ALA A 300 -25.96 -8.70 -16.03
C ALA A 300 -24.76 -9.54 -15.59
N ASP A 301 -24.14 -10.27 -16.55
CA ASP A 301 -22.97 -11.12 -16.27
C ASP A 301 -21.67 -10.31 -16.10
N HIS A 302 -21.61 -9.11 -16.71
CA HIS A 302 -20.40 -8.27 -16.72
C HIS A 302 -20.70 -6.82 -16.33
N PRO A 303 -21.26 -6.54 -15.14
CA PRO A 303 -21.68 -5.19 -14.74
C PRO A 303 -20.50 -4.23 -14.63
N SER A 304 -19.29 -4.71 -14.39
CA SER A 304 -18.09 -3.89 -14.29
C SER A 304 -17.62 -3.23 -15.60
N LEU A 305 -18.13 -3.68 -16.73
CA LEU A 305 -17.83 -3.13 -18.06
C LEU A 305 -18.90 -2.14 -18.56
N MET A 306 -20.01 -2.06 -17.84
CA MET A 306 -21.08 -1.13 -18.20
C MET A 306 -20.77 0.29 -17.69
N PRO A 307 -21.21 1.32 -18.44
CA PRO A 307 -21.03 2.72 -18.02
C PRO A 307 -21.80 3.09 -16.76
#